data_1fe0b46e3a0d8d2bb080fdf404f6e9be
#
_entry.id   1fe0b46e3a0d8d2bb080fdf404f6e9be
#
_cell.length_a   1.000
_cell.length_b   1.000
_cell.length_c   1.000
_cell.angle_alpha   90.00
_cell.angle_beta   90.00
_cell.angle_gamma   90.00
#
_symmetry.space_group_name_H-M   'P 1'
#
loop_
_entity.id
_entity.type
_entity.pdbx_description
1 polymer ?
#
loop_
_entity_poly.entity_id
_entity_poly.type
_entity_poly.pdbx_seq_one_letter_code
_entity_poly.pdbx_strand_id
1 'polypeptide(L)'
;YTLQIKNLKTGEIFSDKIENTTGSSTWANDNKTLFYAKKDAVTLRSDKIYKHKLNTEATSDVLVYHETDDTFNAFVYKTKSKKYIVIGCSSTLTSEYRILNAETPDSHFKIFQERTRELEYSIAHYNDSFYIITNKDGAINFKLQKTSEQNTQKENWKDVLPYREDVLLEDIEIFVNYLVINDLESILLQFLH
;
A
#
# COMPACT_ATOMS: atom_id res chain seq x y z
N TYR A 1 12.09 9.27 -11.84
CA TYR A 1 11.10 10.16 -12.49
C TYR A 1 11.18 11.57 -11.91
N THR A 2 10.57 12.53 -12.63
CA THR A 2 10.27 13.88 -12.13
C THR A 2 8.77 14.03 -12.03
N LEU A 3 8.28 14.41 -10.87
CA LEU A 3 6.86 14.66 -10.64
C LEU A 3 6.56 16.12 -10.95
N GLN A 4 5.51 16.36 -11.72
CA GLN A 4 4.95 17.68 -12.02
C GLN A 4 3.44 17.68 -11.76
N ILE A 5 2.89 18.80 -11.35
CA ILE A 5 1.49 18.93 -10.98
C ILE A 5 0.78 19.82 -12.01
N LYS A 6 -0.38 19.36 -12.50
CA LYS A 6 -1.21 20.08 -13.45
C LYS A 6 -2.63 20.23 -12.94
N ASN A 7 -3.17 21.44 -13.02
CA ASN A 7 -4.58 21.70 -12.79
C ASN A 7 -5.40 21.23 -14.00
N LEU A 8 -6.23 20.23 -13.83
CA LEU A 8 -7.01 19.65 -14.94
C LEU A 8 -8.16 20.56 -15.42
N LYS A 9 -8.60 21.54 -14.62
CA LYS A 9 -9.66 22.48 -15.02
C LYS A 9 -9.12 23.64 -15.86
N THR A 10 -7.95 24.18 -15.47
CA THR A 10 -7.36 25.35 -16.13
C THR A 10 -6.31 24.98 -17.18
N GLY A 11 -5.75 23.75 -17.09
CA GLY A 11 -4.60 23.32 -17.89
C GLY A 11 -3.25 23.86 -17.39
N GLU A 12 -3.24 24.68 -16.35
CA GLU A 12 -2.05 25.26 -15.74
C GLU A 12 -1.14 24.17 -15.16
N ILE A 13 0.16 24.29 -15.42
CA ILE A 13 1.20 23.47 -14.79
C ILE A 13 1.78 24.31 -13.64
N PHE A 14 1.70 23.77 -12.42
CA PHE A 14 2.27 24.43 -11.25
C PHE A 14 3.81 24.41 -11.30
N SER A 15 4.44 25.31 -10.56
CA SER A 15 5.90 25.39 -10.45
C SER A 15 6.52 24.23 -9.66
N ASP A 16 5.69 23.48 -8.96
CA ASP A 16 6.10 22.31 -8.16
C ASP A 16 6.78 21.27 -9.07
N LYS A 17 8.08 21.03 -8.82
CA LYS A 17 8.89 20.08 -9.55
C LYS A 17 9.70 19.25 -8.56
N ILE A 18 9.40 17.95 -8.48
CA ILE A 18 10.04 17.04 -7.54
C ILE A 18 10.82 15.98 -8.31
N GLU A 19 12.14 16.01 -8.17
CA GLU A 19 13.04 15.11 -8.89
C GLU A 19 13.38 13.84 -8.08
N ASN A 20 13.90 12.82 -8.77
CA ASN A 20 14.33 11.54 -8.21
C ASN A 20 13.23 10.75 -7.51
N THR A 21 11.98 10.93 -7.96
CA THR A 21 10.84 10.19 -7.46
C THR A 21 10.73 8.80 -8.10
N THR A 22 9.96 7.93 -7.46
CA THR A 22 9.43 6.71 -8.08
C THR A 22 8.09 7.02 -8.76
N GLY A 23 7.42 6.02 -9.33
CA GLY A 23 6.03 6.18 -9.81
C GLY A 23 4.97 6.23 -8.70
N SER A 24 5.39 6.04 -7.44
CA SER A 24 4.50 5.90 -6.29
C SER A 24 4.23 7.28 -5.66
N SER A 25 3.00 7.76 -5.79
CA SER A 25 2.55 9.02 -5.18
C SER A 25 1.03 9.03 -4.98
N THR A 26 0.56 9.79 -3.99
CA THR A 26 -0.87 9.93 -3.70
C THR A 26 -1.20 11.23 -2.98
N TRP A 27 -2.37 11.80 -3.27
CA TRP A 27 -2.90 12.99 -2.61
C TRP A 27 -3.62 12.66 -1.32
N ALA A 28 -3.46 13.50 -0.30
CA ALA A 28 -4.39 13.54 0.81
C ALA A 28 -5.77 14.09 0.36
N ASN A 29 -6.78 14.03 1.21
CA ASN A 29 -8.12 14.50 0.87
C ASN A 29 -8.26 16.03 0.94
N ASP A 30 -7.28 16.73 1.50
CA ASP A 30 -7.18 18.19 1.49
C ASP A 30 -6.87 18.78 0.10
N ASN A 31 -6.53 17.94 -0.89
CA ASN A 31 -6.11 18.32 -2.25
C ASN A 31 -4.93 19.32 -2.28
N LYS A 32 -4.13 19.37 -1.23
CA LYS A 32 -2.96 20.25 -1.07
C LYS A 32 -1.72 19.49 -0.63
N THR A 33 -1.89 18.34 -0.03
CA THR A 33 -0.78 17.52 0.48
C THR A 33 -0.61 16.28 -0.39
N LEU A 34 0.58 16.12 -0.96
CA LEU A 34 0.98 14.99 -1.77
C LEU A 34 2.01 14.15 -1.00
N PHE A 35 1.79 12.86 -0.93
CA PHE A 35 2.80 11.89 -0.49
C PHE A 35 3.44 11.23 -1.69
N TYR A 36 4.76 11.03 -1.66
CA TYR A 36 5.49 10.43 -2.76
C TYR A 36 6.71 9.64 -2.27
N ALA A 37 7.10 8.63 -3.04
CA ALA A 37 8.29 7.85 -2.76
C ALA A 37 9.49 8.39 -3.55
N LYS A 38 10.64 8.45 -2.88
CA LYS A 38 11.92 8.90 -3.45
C LYS A 38 12.93 7.76 -3.43
N LYS A 39 13.79 7.76 -4.44
CA LYS A 39 14.90 6.80 -4.56
C LYS A 39 16.12 7.28 -3.83
N ASP A 40 16.85 6.34 -3.24
CA ASP A 40 18.25 6.56 -2.87
C ASP A 40 19.08 6.86 -4.13
N ALA A 41 19.98 7.83 -4.04
CA ALA A 41 20.72 8.31 -5.20
C ALA A 41 21.77 7.31 -5.71
N VAL A 42 22.24 6.39 -4.86
CA VAL A 42 23.30 5.43 -5.17
C VAL A 42 22.72 4.07 -5.51
N THR A 43 21.88 3.55 -4.64
CA THR A 43 21.29 2.20 -4.78
C THR A 43 20.08 2.17 -5.71
N LEU A 44 19.49 3.32 -6.01
CA LEU A 44 18.22 3.49 -6.74
C LEU A 44 17.01 2.81 -6.07
N ARG A 45 17.19 2.34 -4.84
CA ARG A 45 16.14 1.71 -4.04
C ARG A 45 15.10 2.77 -3.62
N SER A 46 13.83 2.41 -3.66
CA SER A 46 12.74 3.23 -3.11
C SER A 46 12.72 3.05 -1.59
N ASP A 47 13.28 3.99 -0.84
CA ASP A 47 13.50 3.84 0.59
C ASP A 47 12.92 4.97 1.45
N LYS A 48 12.45 6.07 0.82
CA LYS A 48 11.98 7.25 1.54
C LYS A 48 10.60 7.69 1.06
N ILE A 49 9.71 8.01 2.00
CA ILE A 49 8.44 8.65 1.70
C ILE A 49 8.46 10.07 2.24
N TYR A 50 8.13 11.00 1.37
CA TYR A 50 8.05 12.43 1.67
C TYR A 50 6.62 12.94 1.59
N LYS A 51 6.38 14.05 2.29
CA LYS A 51 5.17 14.85 2.22
C LYS A 51 5.49 16.21 1.62
N HIS A 52 4.81 16.55 0.53
CA HIS A 52 4.90 17.83 -0.18
C HIS A 52 3.62 18.63 -0.02
N LYS A 53 3.74 19.93 0.16
CA LYS A 53 2.62 20.89 0.15
C LYS A 53 2.59 21.58 -1.21
N LEU A 54 1.44 21.57 -1.87
CA LEU A 54 1.24 22.27 -3.15
C LEU A 54 1.64 23.74 -3.06
N ASN A 55 2.32 24.25 -4.07
CA ASN A 55 2.89 25.60 -4.17
C ASN A 55 4.03 25.87 -3.16
N THR A 56 4.79 24.86 -2.78
CA THR A 56 6.02 25.03 -2.01
C THR A 56 7.22 24.43 -2.75
N GLU A 57 8.42 24.85 -2.36
CA GLU A 57 9.66 24.26 -2.91
C GLU A 57 9.87 22.84 -2.39
N ALA A 58 10.29 21.92 -3.25
CA ALA A 58 10.58 20.52 -2.90
C ALA A 58 11.69 20.37 -1.83
N THR A 59 12.51 21.40 -1.62
CA THR A 59 13.52 21.46 -0.55
C THR A 59 12.92 21.59 0.85
N SER A 60 11.66 22.00 0.94
CA SER A 60 10.90 22.11 2.19
C SER A 60 10.10 20.85 2.53
N ASP A 61 10.16 19.83 1.69
CA ASP A 61 9.40 18.60 1.86
C ASP A 61 9.81 17.84 3.11
N VAL A 62 8.83 17.30 3.81
CA VAL A 62 9.03 16.60 5.07
C VAL A 62 9.20 15.10 4.83
N LEU A 63 10.32 14.54 5.28
CA LEU A 63 10.51 13.09 5.33
C LEU A 63 9.56 12.51 6.39
N VAL A 64 8.62 11.66 5.97
CA VAL A 64 7.63 11.03 6.87
C VAL A 64 7.95 9.58 7.18
N TYR A 65 8.76 8.94 6.33
CA TYR A 65 9.22 7.56 6.56
C TYR A 65 10.55 7.30 5.83
N HIS A 66 11.44 6.57 6.48
CA HIS A 66 12.68 6.07 5.90
C HIS A 66 12.83 4.57 6.21
N GLU A 67 12.88 3.76 5.18
CA GLU A 67 13.19 2.33 5.28
C GLU A 67 14.69 2.13 5.30
N THR A 68 15.20 1.74 6.45
CA THR A 68 16.65 1.56 6.68
C THR A 68 17.15 0.16 6.38
N ASP A 69 16.25 -0.83 6.31
CA ASP A 69 16.58 -2.20 5.89
C ASP A 69 16.72 -2.21 4.35
N ASP A 70 17.90 -2.51 3.86
CA ASP A 70 18.22 -2.48 2.43
C ASP A 70 17.56 -3.61 1.62
N THR A 71 16.99 -4.60 2.29
CA THR A 71 16.21 -5.67 1.65
C THR A 71 14.77 -5.27 1.33
N PHE A 72 14.28 -4.13 1.86
CA PHE A 72 12.91 -3.65 1.66
C PHE A 72 12.85 -2.46 0.69
N ASN A 73 11.78 -2.39 -0.08
CA ASN A 73 11.38 -1.20 -0.83
C ASN A 73 10.13 -0.60 -0.21
N ALA A 74 10.07 0.73 -0.16
CA ALA A 74 8.92 1.49 0.32
C ALA A 74 8.11 2.09 -0.82
N PHE A 75 6.79 2.11 -0.68
CA PHE A 75 5.86 2.73 -1.62
C PHE A 75 4.69 3.37 -0.87
N VAL A 76 3.94 4.24 -1.54
CA VAL A 76 2.80 4.94 -0.95
C VAL A 76 1.60 4.92 -1.89
N TYR A 77 0.42 4.69 -1.35
CA TYR A 77 -0.84 4.74 -2.10
C TYR A 77 -2.00 5.18 -1.19
N LYS A 78 -3.15 5.46 -1.79
CA LYS A 78 -4.39 5.71 -1.06
C LYS A 78 -5.36 4.55 -1.28
N THR A 79 -6.00 4.10 -0.21
CA THR A 79 -7.02 3.06 -0.30
C THR A 79 -8.15 3.49 -1.25
N LYS A 80 -8.79 2.54 -1.92
CA LYS A 80 -9.92 2.80 -2.83
C LYS A 80 -11.09 3.49 -2.13
N SER A 81 -11.28 3.23 -0.84
CA SER A 81 -12.23 3.95 0.03
C SER A 81 -11.90 5.44 0.23
N LYS A 82 -10.70 5.87 -0.16
CA LYS A 82 -10.14 7.21 0.05
C LYS A 82 -9.93 7.59 1.52
N LYS A 83 -10.14 6.68 2.47
CA LYS A 83 -10.04 6.96 3.92
C LYS A 83 -8.60 6.96 4.42
N TYR A 84 -7.73 6.12 3.84
CA TYR A 84 -6.37 5.96 4.31
C TYR A 84 -5.32 6.20 3.22
N ILE A 85 -4.25 6.89 3.60
CA ILE A 85 -2.97 6.85 2.92
C ILE A 85 -2.17 5.73 3.55
N VAL A 86 -1.55 4.92 2.72
CA VAL A 86 -0.84 3.71 3.13
C VAL A 86 0.61 3.80 2.67
N ILE A 87 1.55 3.58 3.58
CA ILE A 87 2.94 3.26 3.26
C ILE A 87 3.07 1.75 3.34
N GLY A 88 3.49 1.12 2.25
CA GLY A 88 3.85 -0.28 2.21
C GLY A 88 5.36 -0.44 2.11
N CYS A 89 5.90 -1.42 2.81
CA CYS A 89 7.28 -1.86 2.73
C CYS A 89 7.29 -3.36 2.43
N SER A 90 8.01 -3.78 1.40
CA SER A 90 8.07 -5.19 1.03
C SER A 90 9.48 -5.62 0.66
N SER A 91 9.83 -6.81 1.10
CA SER A 91 10.95 -7.62 0.64
C SER A 91 10.43 -8.83 -0.15
N THR A 92 11.27 -9.80 -0.45
CA THR A 92 10.87 -11.01 -1.16
C THR A 92 9.84 -11.85 -0.42
N LEU A 93 9.90 -11.90 0.92
CA LEU A 93 9.08 -12.81 1.74
C LEU A 93 8.40 -12.12 2.92
N THR A 94 8.46 -10.79 3.02
CA THR A 94 7.93 -10.09 4.19
C THR A 94 7.34 -8.76 3.80
N SER A 95 6.18 -8.44 4.35
CA SER A 95 5.49 -7.15 4.15
C SER A 95 5.28 -6.43 5.48
N GLU A 96 5.23 -5.11 5.43
CA GLU A 96 4.81 -4.24 6.52
C GLU A 96 4.03 -3.06 5.96
N TYR A 97 2.96 -2.66 6.64
CA TYR A 97 2.16 -1.51 6.22
C TYR A 97 1.97 -0.53 7.38
N ARG A 98 1.90 0.76 7.01
CA ARG A 98 1.52 1.87 7.89
C ARG A 98 0.37 2.63 7.29
N ILE A 99 -0.54 3.10 8.12
CA ILE A 99 -1.75 3.81 7.70
C ILE A 99 -1.83 5.19 8.32
N LEU A 100 -2.37 6.13 7.56
CA LEU A 100 -2.68 7.49 7.97
C LEU A 100 -4.07 7.85 7.47
N ASN A 101 -4.91 8.47 8.30
CA ASN A 101 -6.18 9.01 7.83
C ASN A 101 -5.93 10.11 6.79
N ALA A 102 -6.51 9.97 5.60
CA ALA A 102 -6.30 10.88 4.48
C ALA A 102 -6.89 12.30 4.70
N GLU A 103 -7.80 12.46 5.68
CA GLU A 103 -8.34 13.76 6.08
C GLU A 103 -7.38 14.54 7.00
N THR A 104 -6.40 13.85 7.63
CA THR A 104 -5.48 14.47 8.59
C THR A 104 -4.02 14.24 8.20
N PRO A 105 -3.56 14.78 7.05
CA PRO A 105 -2.24 14.50 6.49
C PRO A 105 -1.06 14.96 7.35
N ASP A 106 -1.30 15.81 8.35
CA ASP A 106 -0.28 16.27 9.28
C ASP A 106 -0.15 15.37 10.54
N SER A 107 -0.97 14.34 10.66
CA SER A 107 -0.85 13.31 11.70
C SER A 107 0.28 12.32 11.39
N HIS A 108 0.56 11.42 12.34
CA HIS A 108 1.60 10.38 12.15
C HIS A 108 1.02 9.10 11.56
N PHE A 109 1.80 8.44 10.73
CA PHE A 109 1.51 7.09 10.27
C PHE A 109 1.55 6.10 11.45
N LYS A 110 0.54 5.24 11.54
CA LYS A 110 0.47 4.15 12.52
C LYS A 110 0.83 2.83 11.84
N ILE A 111 1.60 1.99 12.53
CA ILE A 111 1.87 0.63 12.07
C ILE A 111 0.55 -0.14 12.03
N PHE A 112 0.27 -0.78 10.89
CA PHE A 112 -0.89 -1.65 10.71
C PHE A 112 -0.68 -2.99 11.42
N GLN A 113 0.43 -3.64 11.12
CA GLN A 113 0.94 -4.86 11.75
C GLN A 113 2.45 -4.77 11.77
N GLU A 114 3.06 -5.02 12.91
CA GLU A 114 4.51 -5.04 13.04
C GLU A 114 5.16 -6.10 12.15
N ARG A 115 6.34 -5.77 11.62
CA ARG A 115 7.11 -6.65 10.75
C ARG A 115 7.31 -8.00 11.41
N THR A 116 6.87 -9.03 10.72
CA THR A 116 7.09 -10.43 11.12
C THR A 116 7.76 -11.14 9.95
N ARG A 117 8.89 -11.77 10.20
CA ARG A 117 9.62 -12.50 9.17
C ARG A 117 8.71 -13.54 8.49
N GLU A 118 8.78 -13.63 7.17
CA GLU A 118 8.01 -14.56 6.33
C GLU A 118 6.49 -14.35 6.39
N LEU A 119 6.03 -13.25 6.97
CA LEU A 119 4.64 -12.83 6.86
C LEU A 119 4.48 -11.89 5.68
N GLU A 120 3.83 -12.39 4.65
CA GLU A 120 3.41 -11.61 3.48
C GLU A 120 1.93 -11.26 3.62
N TYR A 121 1.62 -10.01 3.34
CA TYR A 121 0.22 -9.59 3.30
C TYR A 121 0.06 -8.31 2.48
N SER A 122 -1.14 -8.09 1.97
CA SER A 122 -1.58 -6.82 1.39
C SER A 122 -2.88 -6.38 2.07
N ILE A 123 -3.18 -5.09 2.00
CA ILE A 123 -4.36 -4.51 2.64
C ILE A 123 -5.21 -3.72 1.67
N ALA A 124 -6.51 -3.95 1.71
CA ALA A 124 -7.55 -3.11 1.10
C ALA A 124 -8.51 -2.64 2.19
N HIS A 125 -9.14 -1.49 2.00
CA HIS A 125 -10.06 -0.93 3.00
C HIS A 125 -11.45 -0.68 2.41
N TYR A 126 -12.47 -1.13 3.15
CA TYR A 126 -13.87 -0.86 2.81
C TYR A 126 -14.74 -0.75 4.07
N ASN A 127 -15.58 0.29 4.12
CA ASN A 127 -16.36 0.66 5.31
C ASN A 127 -15.44 0.80 6.55
N ASP A 128 -15.71 0.02 7.61
CA ASP A 128 -14.97 0.06 8.87
C ASP A 128 -14.01 -1.13 9.04
N SER A 129 -13.60 -1.73 7.92
CA SER A 129 -12.78 -2.95 7.93
C SER A 129 -11.66 -2.91 6.90
N PHE A 130 -10.54 -3.52 7.27
CA PHE A 130 -9.49 -3.90 6.33
C PHE A 130 -9.68 -5.35 5.90
N TYR A 131 -9.49 -5.58 4.62
CA TYR A 131 -9.41 -6.89 3.99
C TYR A 131 -7.95 -7.19 3.68
N ILE A 132 -7.51 -8.38 4.00
CA ILE A 132 -6.10 -8.74 4.04
C ILE A 132 -5.91 -10.04 3.28
N ILE A 133 -5.14 -10.00 2.19
CA ILE A 133 -4.62 -11.21 1.55
C ILE A 133 -3.33 -11.55 2.27
N THR A 134 -3.16 -12.79 2.75
CA THR A 134 -2.01 -13.14 3.57
C THR A 134 -1.67 -14.63 3.49
N ASN A 135 -0.36 -14.93 3.67
CA ASN A 135 0.16 -16.28 3.85
C ASN A 135 0.16 -16.72 5.32
N LYS A 136 -0.48 -15.98 6.22
CA LYS A 136 -0.55 -16.27 7.65
C LYS A 136 -1.00 -17.71 7.93
N ASP A 137 -0.42 -18.31 8.97
CA ASP A 137 -0.71 -19.68 9.41
C ASP A 137 -0.37 -20.75 8.34
N GLY A 138 0.65 -20.50 7.52
CA GLY A 138 1.12 -21.46 6.51
C GLY A 138 0.29 -21.49 5.22
N ALA A 139 -0.53 -20.47 4.97
CA ALA A 139 -1.34 -20.34 3.75
C ALA A 139 -0.45 -19.92 2.55
N ILE A 140 0.36 -20.85 2.01
CA ILE A 140 1.34 -20.57 0.94
C ILE A 140 0.71 -20.02 -0.35
N ASN A 141 -0.54 -20.40 -0.63
CA ASN A 141 -1.34 -19.88 -1.75
C ASN A 141 -2.26 -18.72 -1.31
N PHE A 142 -1.95 -18.10 -0.18
CA PHE A 142 -2.68 -17.01 0.46
C PHE A 142 -4.13 -17.36 0.83
N LYS A 143 -4.68 -16.54 1.69
CA LYS A 143 -6.09 -16.55 2.10
C LYS A 143 -6.58 -15.13 2.32
N LEU A 144 -7.91 -14.94 2.30
CA LEU A 144 -8.51 -13.63 2.58
C LEU A 144 -9.00 -13.57 4.02
N GLN A 145 -8.47 -12.62 4.76
CA GLN A 145 -8.91 -12.29 6.12
C GLN A 145 -9.47 -10.88 6.18
N LYS A 146 -10.12 -10.53 7.28
CA LYS A 146 -10.54 -9.16 7.59
C LYS A 146 -10.31 -8.82 9.06
N THR A 147 -10.16 -7.53 9.34
CA THR A 147 -10.11 -6.97 10.69
C THR A 147 -10.78 -5.59 10.74
N SER A 148 -11.13 -5.13 11.94
CA SER A 148 -11.64 -3.78 12.14
C SER A 148 -10.51 -2.74 12.07
N GLU A 149 -10.86 -1.48 11.79
CA GLU A 149 -9.91 -0.36 11.77
C GLU A 149 -9.19 -0.14 13.11
N GLN A 150 -9.82 -0.53 14.22
CA GLN A 150 -9.29 -0.32 15.57
C GLN A 150 -8.33 -1.45 16.00
N ASN A 151 -8.41 -2.61 15.39
CA ASN A 151 -7.68 -3.82 15.80
C ASN A 151 -6.93 -4.44 14.63
N THR A 152 -5.93 -3.72 14.11
CA THR A 152 -5.23 -4.07 12.86
C THR A 152 -4.22 -5.20 13.00
N GLN A 153 -3.86 -5.59 14.24
CA GLN A 153 -2.86 -6.61 14.51
C GLN A 153 -3.33 -8.01 14.09
N LYS A 154 -2.42 -8.84 13.63
CA LYS A 154 -2.68 -10.16 13.00
C LYS A 154 -3.46 -11.15 13.86
N GLU A 155 -3.44 -10.98 15.19
CA GLU A 155 -4.21 -11.79 16.13
C GLU A 155 -5.72 -11.57 15.99
N ASN A 156 -6.13 -10.42 15.42
CA ASN A 156 -7.52 -10.05 15.20
C ASN A 156 -8.04 -10.37 13.78
N TRP A 157 -7.17 -10.86 12.90
CA TRP A 157 -7.55 -11.18 11.53
C TRP A 157 -8.41 -12.45 11.49
N LYS A 158 -9.60 -12.35 10.90
CA LYS A 158 -10.57 -13.44 10.78
C LYS A 158 -10.77 -13.82 9.32
N ASP A 159 -10.84 -15.10 9.04
CA ASP A 159 -11.04 -15.61 7.68
C ASP A 159 -12.36 -15.10 7.07
N VAL A 160 -12.29 -14.59 5.86
CA VAL A 160 -13.39 -14.30 4.95
C VAL A 160 -13.49 -15.42 3.92
N LEU A 161 -12.33 -15.79 3.35
CA LEU A 161 -12.16 -16.98 2.54
C LEU A 161 -11.04 -17.81 3.16
N PRO A 162 -11.32 -19.07 3.53
CA PRO A 162 -10.30 -19.94 4.09
C PRO A 162 -9.25 -20.28 3.04
N TYR A 163 -8.10 -20.73 3.53
CA TYR A 163 -7.03 -21.23 2.69
C TYR A 163 -7.47 -22.43 1.86
N ARG A 164 -7.06 -22.45 0.59
CA ARG A 164 -7.19 -23.58 -0.33
C ARG A 164 -5.83 -23.91 -0.92
N GLU A 165 -5.45 -25.18 -0.86
CA GLU A 165 -4.17 -25.68 -1.36
C GLU A 165 -4.09 -25.66 -2.91
N ASP A 166 -5.24 -25.82 -3.56
CA ASP A 166 -5.41 -25.91 -5.01
C ASP A 166 -5.64 -24.57 -5.71
N VAL A 167 -5.74 -23.47 -4.93
CA VAL A 167 -6.07 -22.14 -5.45
C VAL A 167 -5.10 -21.10 -4.93
N LEU A 168 -4.40 -20.41 -5.83
CA LEU A 168 -3.59 -19.23 -5.50
C LEU A 168 -4.50 -17.99 -5.50
N LEU A 169 -4.67 -17.36 -4.35
CA LEU A 169 -5.36 -16.08 -4.24
C LEU A 169 -4.39 -14.95 -4.58
N GLU A 170 -4.59 -14.29 -5.73
CA GLU A 170 -3.69 -13.25 -6.23
C GLU A 170 -4.07 -11.85 -5.74
N ASP A 171 -5.35 -11.48 -5.88
CA ASP A 171 -5.81 -10.12 -5.57
C ASP A 171 -7.31 -10.08 -5.27
N ILE A 172 -7.76 -8.96 -4.72
CA ILE A 172 -9.18 -8.64 -4.53
C ILE A 172 -9.48 -7.23 -5.01
N GLU A 173 -10.65 -7.04 -5.57
CA GLU A 173 -11.17 -5.71 -5.90
C GLU A 173 -12.51 -5.49 -5.20
N ILE A 174 -12.60 -4.43 -4.39
CA ILE A 174 -13.80 -4.16 -3.59
C ILE A 174 -14.61 -3.03 -4.23
N PHE A 175 -15.88 -3.30 -4.47
CA PHE A 175 -16.88 -2.35 -4.94
C PHE A 175 -17.97 -2.16 -3.87
N VAL A 176 -18.85 -1.19 -4.07
CA VAL A 176 -19.91 -0.87 -3.08
C VAL A 176 -20.74 -2.09 -2.66
N ASN A 177 -21.09 -2.97 -3.60
CA ASN A 177 -21.94 -4.13 -3.35
C ASN A 177 -21.26 -5.46 -3.67
N TYR A 178 -20.00 -5.47 -4.13
CA TYR A 178 -19.36 -6.67 -4.62
C TYR A 178 -17.89 -6.73 -4.18
N LEU A 179 -17.47 -7.92 -3.86
CA LEU A 179 -16.06 -8.32 -3.74
C LEU A 179 -15.74 -9.17 -4.97
N VAL A 180 -14.78 -8.75 -5.76
CA VAL A 180 -14.22 -9.53 -6.86
C VAL A 180 -12.93 -10.16 -6.37
N ILE A 181 -12.77 -11.44 -6.65
CA ILE A 181 -11.61 -12.24 -6.29
C ILE A 181 -10.90 -12.60 -7.58
N ASN A 182 -9.59 -12.39 -7.60
CA ASN A 182 -8.72 -12.86 -8.65
C ASN A 182 -7.89 -14.02 -8.11
N ASP A 183 -8.15 -15.21 -8.65
CA ASP A 183 -7.49 -16.44 -8.23
C ASP A 183 -7.08 -17.31 -9.43
N LEU A 184 -6.09 -18.17 -9.21
CA LEU A 184 -5.64 -19.18 -10.15
C LEU A 184 -5.88 -20.56 -9.56
N GLU A 185 -6.77 -21.33 -10.19
CA GLU A 185 -6.94 -22.75 -9.87
C GLU A 185 -5.86 -23.57 -10.55
N SER A 186 -5.28 -24.53 -9.83
CA SER A 186 -4.36 -25.51 -10.36
C SER A 186 -5.10 -26.44 -11.32
N ILE A 187 -5.01 -26.21 -12.64
CA ILE A 187 -5.50 -27.15 -13.63
C ILE A 187 -4.50 -28.30 -13.67
N LEU A 188 -4.77 -29.37 -12.94
CA LEU A 188 -4.10 -30.66 -13.14
C LEU A 188 -4.56 -31.20 -14.51
N LEU A 189 -3.78 -30.97 -15.54
CA LEU A 189 -3.92 -31.71 -16.79
C LEU A 189 -3.59 -33.18 -16.49
N GLN A 190 -4.59 -33.95 -16.14
CA GLN A 190 -4.50 -35.42 -16.19
C GLN A 190 -4.43 -35.82 -17.66
N PHE A 191 -3.23 -36.02 -18.15
CA PHE A 191 -3.05 -36.81 -19.38
C PHE A 191 -3.42 -38.26 -19.02
N LEU A 192 -4.66 -38.60 -19.33
CA LEU A 192 -5.07 -40.01 -19.40
C LEU A 192 -4.31 -40.66 -20.57
N HIS A 193 -3.43 -41.61 -20.26
CA HIS A 193 -2.82 -42.53 -21.17
C HIS A 193 -3.81 -43.63 -21.53
#